data_eb20b1b831ba5d9b87da7c23bb49b7e2
#
_entry.id   eb20b1b831ba5d9b87da7c23bb49b7e2
#
_cell.length_a   1.000
_cell.length_b   1.000
_cell.length_c   1.000
_cell.angle_alpha   90.00
_cell.angle_beta   90.00
_cell.angle_gamma   90.00
#
_symmetry.space_group_name_H-M   'P 1'
#
loop_
_entity.id
_entity.type
_entity.pdbx_description
1 polymer ?
#
loop_
_entity_poly.entity_id
_entity_poly.type
_entity_poly.pdbx_seq_one_letter_code
_entity_poly.pdbx_strand_id
1 'polypeptide(L)'
;MRRLAAPFAILLLVAGCGGDDSAGTGRSVTVDGGQTVTVKAHEYSFDPDRIVVKGAGALTIRLENDGDLAHNIRVRRDGEEIGGTPSFPAGRTESARVRLARGKYELLCTVGDHAELGMRGELEVK
;
A
#
# COMPACT_ATOMS: atom_id res chain seq x y z
N MET A 1 2.87 -69.30 1.20
CA MET A 1 3.02 -68.12 0.37
C MET A 1 2.29 -66.95 1.04
N ARG A 2 3.04 -66.10 1.71
CA ARG A 2 2.48 -64.92 2.41
C ARG A 2 2.71 -63.70 1.52
N ARG A 3 1.62 -63.08 1.07
CA ARG A 3 1.65 -61.80 0.36
C ARG A 3 1.57 -60.69 1.42
N LEU A 4 2.66 -59.92 1.53
CA LEU A 4 2.73 -58.71 2.33
C LEU A 4 2.14 -57.57 1.49
N ALA A 5 1.03 -57.05 1.94
CA ALA A 5 0.45 -55.81 1.41
C ALA A 5 1.08 -54.63 2.15
N ALA A 6 1.77 -53.74 1.44
CA ALA A 6 2.26 -52.50 1.97
C ALA A 6 1.16 -51.44 1.95
N PRO A 7 0.97 -50.69 3.01
CA PRO A 7 0.04 -49.56 2.96
C PRO A 7 0.66 -48.39 2.22
N PHE A 8 -0.02 -47.91 1.21
CA PHE A 8 0.29 -46.71 0.47
C PHE A 8 -0.15 -45.49 1.31
N ALA A 9 0.79 -44.83 1.89
CA ALA A 9 0.51 -43.57 2.59
C ALA A 9 0.33 -42.45 1.59
N ILE A 10 -0.93 -42.01 1.45
CA ILE A 10 -1.26 -40.81 0.66
C ILE A 10 -0.91 -39.59 1.52
N LEU A 11 0.16 -38.90 1.15
CA LEU A 11 0.51 -37.60 1.71
C LEU A 11 -0.36 -36.54 1.06
N LEU A 12 -1.40 -36.09 1.75
CA LEU A 12 -2.17 -34.90 1.34
C LEU A 12 -1.30 -33.68 1.55
N LEU A 13 -0.75 -33.12 0.48
CA LEU A 13 -0.25 -31.76 0.48
C LEU A 13 -1.45 -30.82 0.53
N VAL A 14 -1.71 -30.26 1.68
CA VAL A 14 -2.59 -29.09 1.81
C VAL A 14 -1.79 -27.89 1.33
N ALA A 15 -1.98 -27.51 0.08
CA ALA A 15 -1.53 -26.23 -0.41
C ALA A 15 -2.43 -25.16 0.23
N GLY A 16 -1.94 -24.54 1.30
CA GLY A 16 -2.58 -23.37 1.86
C GLY A 16 -2.45 -22.20 0.90
N CYS A 17 -3.49 -21.93 0.14
CA CYS A 17 -3.64 -20.64 -0.54
C CYS A 17 -3.96 -19.59 0.50
N GLY A 18 -2.95 -18.87 0.99
CA GLY A 18 -3.13 -17.61 1.68
C GLY A 18 -3.58 -16.57 0.65
N GLY A 19 -4.87 -16.43 0.45
CA GLY A 19 -5.43 -15.36 -0.38
C GLY A 19 -5.51 -14.09 0.45
N ASP A 20 -4.53 -13.18 0.31
CA ASP A 20 -4.72 -11.79 0.65
C ASP A 20 -5.42 -11.13 -0.54
N ASP A 21 -6.72 -10.87 -0.39
CA ASP A 21 -7.54 -10.13 -1.35
C ASP A 21 -7.29 -8.62 -1.30
N SER A 22 -6.06 -8.18 -0.99
CA SER A 22 -5.71 -6.77 -1.11
C SER A 22 -5.31 -6.47 -2.55
N ALA A 23 -6.07 -5.60 -3.21
CA ALA A 23 -5.81 -5.11 -4.57
C ALA A 23 -4.55 -4.23 -4.68
N GLY A 24 -3.68 -4.25 -3.68
CA GLY A 24 -2.44 -3.50 -3.65
C GLY A 24 -1.25 -4.26 -4.23
N THR A 25 -0.11 -3.57 -4.33
CA THR A 25 1.15 -4.17 -4.77
C THR A 25 1.72 -5.15 -3.75
N GLY A 26 1.23 -5.10 -2.51
CA GLY A 26 1.70 -5.90 -1.39
C GLY A 26 3.11 -5.53 -0.92
N ARG A 27 3.65 -4.40 -1.39
CA ARG A 27 5.01 -3.97 -1.06
C ARG A 27 5.01 -2.98 0.09
N SER A 28 5.83 -3.29 1.09
CA SER A 28 6.02 -2.47 2.29
C SER A 28 7.39 -1.80 2.29
N VAL A 29 7.45 -0.59 2.80
CA VAL A 29 8.70 0.14 3.05
C VAL A 29 8.68 0.71 4.45
N THR A 30 9.86 0.75 5.08
CA THR A 30 10.06 1.40 6.38
C THR A 30 11.00 2.59 6.21
N VAL A 31 10.59 3.75 6.72
CA VAL A 31 11.37 4.98 6.71
C VAL A 31 11.40 5.62 8.09
N ASP A 32 12.39 6.44 8.35
CA ASP A 32 12.42 7.24 9.59
C ASP A 32 11.57 8.51 9.45
N GLY A 33 11.09 9.02 10.56
CA GLY A 33 10.41 10.32 10.59
C GLY A 33 11.32 11.43 10.06
N GLY A 34 10.75 12.39 9.34
CA GLY A 34 11.47 13.49 8.72
C GLY A 34 12.05 13.18 7.34
N GLN A 35 11.99 11.93 6.88
CA GLN A 35 12.48 11.52 5.57
C GLN A 35 11.44 11.69 4.46
N THR A 36 11.86 11.44 3.24
CA THR A 36 11.01 11.38 2.05
C THR A 36 10.78 9.92 1.66
N VAL A 37 9.53 9.56 1.42
CA VAL A 37 9.15 8.29 0.83
C VAL A 37 8.63 8.53 -0.58
N THR A 38 9.14 7.79 -1.55
CA THR A 38 8.67 7.84 -2.93
C THR A 38 7.66 6.73 -3.17
N VAL A 39 6.51 7.10 -3.69
CA VAL A 39 5.43 6.20 -4.07
C VAL A 39 5.15 6.37 -5.55
N LYS A 40 5.01 5.28 -6.27
CA LYS A 40 4.58 5.28 -7.67
C LYS A 40 3.08 5.04 -7.75
N ALA A 41 2.41 5.80 -8.59
CA ALA A 41 0.99 5.63 -8.86
C ALA A 41 0.80 5.00 -10.24
N HIS A 42 0.00 3.95 -10.27
CA HIS A 42 -0.47 3.28 -11.48
C HIS A 42 -2.00 3.16 -11.42
N GLU A 43 -2.64 2.74 -12.48
CA GLU A 43 -4.05 2.36 -12.47
C GLU A 43 -4.18 0.96 -11.86
N TYR A 44 -4.73 0.80 -10.76
CA TYR A 44 -5.27 1.56 -9.66
C TYR A 44 -4.56 1.10 -8.39
N SER A 45 -3.31 1.45 -8.25
CA SER A 45 -2.46 1.00 -7.15
C SER A 45 -1.38 2.02 -6.79
N PHE A 46 -0.91 1.94 -5.55
CA PHE A 46 0.32 2.59 -5.09
C PHE A 46 1.43 1.55 -4.92
N ASP A 47 2.65 1.95 -5.21
CA ASP A 47 3.84 1.13 -4.99
C ASP A 47 4.97 1.96 -4.33
N PRO A 48 5.32 1.72 -3.06
CA PRO A 48 4.73 0.79 -2.11
C PRO A 48 3.32 1.21 -1.69
N ASP A 49 2.49 0.25 -1.29
CA ASP A 49 1.15 0.48 -0.77
C ASP A 49 1.09 0.39 0.76
N ARG A 50 2.17 0.02 1.41
CA ARG A 50 2.31 0.00 2.85
C ARG A 50 3.57 0.74 3.28
N ILE A 51 3.40 1.76 4.11
CA ILE A 51 4.49 2.60 4.62
C ILE A 51 4.51 2.49 6.14
N VAL A 52 5.66 2.14 6.69
CA VAL A 52 5.93 2.18 8.13
C VAL A 52 6.90 3.31 8.41
N VAL A 53 6.52 4.23 9.30
CA VAL A 53 7.33 5.38 9.71
C VAL A 53 7.79 5.16 11.14
N LYS A 54 9.09 5.23 11.37
CA LYS A 54 9.67 5.19 12.71
C LYS A 54 9.75 6.59 13.28
N GLY A 55 8.91 6.87 14.26
CA GLY A 55 8.85 8.15 14.97
C GLY A 55 7.83 9.13 14.36
N ALA A 56 7.12 9.81 15.25
CA ALA A 56 6.20 10.88 14.90
C ALA A 56 6.92 12.11 14.34
N GLY A 57 6.22 12.91 13.56
CA GLY A 57 6.74 14.15 12.98
C GLY A 57 6.31 14.35 11.54
N ALA A 58 7.10 15.10 10.80
CA ALA A 58 6.82 15.35 9.40
C ALA A 58 7.34 14.23 8.52
N LEU A 59 6.55 13.85 7.52
CA LEU A 59 6.94 12.95 6.45
C LEU A 59 6.69 13.65 5.12
N THR A 60 7.63 13.55 4.21
CA THR A 60 7.41 13.98 2.82
C THR A 60 7.04 12.76 1.97
N ILE A 61 5.88 12.81 1.36
CA ILE A 61 5.44 11.80 0.38
C ILE A 61 5.65 12.39 -1.01
N ARG A 62 6.48 11.72 -1.80
CA ARG A 62 6.72 12.06 -3.19
C ARG A 62 5.97 11.06 -4.06
N LEU A 63 4.96 11.54 -4.78
CA LEU A 63 4.17 10.71 -5.68
C LEU A 63 4.65 10.90 -7.12
N GLU A 64 5.10 9.82 -7.72
CA GLU A 64 5.42 9.76 -9.15
C GLU A 64 4.23 9.13 -9.89
N ASN A 65 3.60 9.89 -10.78
CA ASN A 65 2.48 9.37 -11.56
C ASN A 65 2.98 8.67 -12.81
N ASP A 66 3.18 7.37 -12.68
CA ASP A 66 3.62 6.46 -13.75
C ASP A 66 2.45 5.80 -14.49
N GLY A 67 1.22 6.23 -14.20
CA GLY A 67 0.02 5.77 -14.89
C GLY A 67 -0.30 6.60 -16.15
N ASP A 68 -1.49 6.42 -16.68
CA ASP A 68 -2.02 7.14 -17.84
C ASP A 68 -3.08 8.19 -17.46
N LEU A 69 -3.64 8.07 -16.26
CA LEU A 69 -4.67 8.94 -15.72
C LEU A 69 -4.11 9.90 -14.66
N ALA A 70 -4.89 10.92 -14.32
CA ALA A 70 -4.59 11.76 -13.17
C ALA A 70 -4.73 10.98 -11.86
N HIS A 71 -3.83 11.22 -10.94
CA HIS A 71 -3.82 10.62 -9.60
C HIS A 71 -3.45 11.64 -8.54
N ASN A 72 -3.77 11.31 -7.30
CA ASN A 72 -3.25 11.95 -6.10
C ASN A 72 -2.98 10.90 -5.03
N ILE A 73 -2.35 11.30 -3.94
CA ILE A 73 -2.27 10.51 -2.72
C ILE A 73 -2.72 11.37 -1.55
N ARG A 74 -3.78 10.94 -0.88
CA ARG A 74 -4.32 11.61 0.32
C ARG A 74 -4.08 10.74 1.54
N VAL A 75 -3.74 11.37 2.63
CA VAL A 75 -3.55 10.73 3.94
C VAL A 75 -4.77 11.02 4.78
N ARG A 76 -5.40 9.98 5.31
CA ARG A 76 -6.63 10.08 6.10
C ARG A 76 -6.50 9.29 7.40
N ARG A 77 -7.06 9.82 8.46
CA ARG A 77 -7.17 9.16 9.76
C ARG A 77 -8.58 9.29 10.29
N ASP A 78 -9.20 8.17 10.67
CA ASP A 78 -10.57 8.12 11.19
C ASP A 78 -11.58 8.89 10.31
N GLY A 79 -11.44 8.75 8.99
CA GLY A 79 -12.28 9.43 8.01
C GLY A 79 -11.93 10.90 7.75
N GLU A 80 -10.97 11.46 8.45
CA GLU A 80 -10.55 12.85 8.33
C GLU A 80 -9.27 12.99 7.51
N GLU A 81 -9.27 13.89 6.53
CA GLU A 81 -8.11 14.18 5.71
C GLU A 81 -7.06 14.97 6.49
N ILE A 82 -5.82 14.43 6.50
CA ILE A 82 -4.67 15.06 7.16
C ILE A 82 -3.85 15.88 6.16
N GLY A 83 -3.76 15.43 4.93
CA GLY A 83 -3.00 16.09 3.86
C GLY A 83 -2.74 15.18 2.68
N GLY A 84 -1.83 15.58 1.83
CA GLY A 84 -1.43 14.83 0.65
C GLY A 84 -1.22 15.72 -0.57
N THR A 85 -1.06 15.13 -1.75
CA THR A 85 -0.87 15.86 -2.99
C THR A 85 -2.20 16.31 -3.59
N PRO A 86 -2.23 17.39 -4.39
CA PRO A 86 -3.34 17.61 -5.31
C PRO A 86 -3.39 16.51 -6.38
N SER A 87 -4.46 16.45 -7.14
CA SER A 87 -4.53 15.64 -8.35
C SER A 87 -3.66 16.26 -9.45
N PHE A 88 -2.92 15.42 -10.17
CA PHE A 88 -2.05 15.89 -11.24
C PHE A 88 -1.92 14.83 -12.36
N PRO A 89 -1.60 15.27 -13.58
CA PRO A 89 -1.57 14.37 -14.75
C PRO A 89 -0.43 13.36 -14.71
N ALA A 90 -0.57 12.32 -15.54
CA ALA A 90 0.46 11.33 -15.81
C ALA A 90 1.79 11.97 -16.24
N GLY A 91 2.88 11.31 -15.89
CA GLY A 91 4.25 11.72 -16.22
C GLY A 91 4.84 12.80 -15.33
N ARG A 92 4.09 13.27 -14.34
CA ARG A 92 4.56 14.28 -13.38
C ARG A 92 4.79 13.69 -12.01
N THR A 93 5.50 14.46 -11.18
CA THR A 93 5.80 14.13 -9.79
C THR A 93 5.40 15.31 -8.91
N GLU A 94 4.69 15.04 -7.83
CA GLU A 94 4.31 16.01 -6.81
C GLU A 94 4.70 15.49 -5.43
N SER A 95 5.02 16.39 -4.52
CA SER A 95 5.37 16.06 -3.15
C SER A 95 4.45 16.78 -2.18
N ALA A 96 4.15 16.13 -1.07
CA ALA A 96 3.42 16.71 0.03
C ALA A 96 4.12 16.40 1.34
N ARG A 97 4.19 17.39 2.22
CA ARG A 97 4.70 17.24 3.58
C ARG A 97 3.51 17.12 4.52
N VAL A 98 3.43 16.01 5.24
CA VAL A 98 2.36 15.76 6.20
C VAL A 98 2.93 15.61 7.61
N ARG A 99 2.21 16.12 8.58
CA ARG A 99 2.57 16.00 9.99
C ARG A 99 1.79 14.85 10.60
N LEU A 100 2.49 13.86 11.14
CA LEU A 100 1.91 12.60 11.59
C LEU A 100 2.22 12.35 13.06
N ALA A 101 1.17 12.06 13.82
CA ALA A 101 1.27 11.45 15.15
C ALA A 101 1.41 9.93 15.02
N ARG A 102 1.77 9.26 16.10
CA ARG A 102 1.78 7.79 16.15
C ARG A 102 0.38 7.24 15.89
N GLY A 103 0.30 6.17 15.14
CA GLY A 103 -0.94 5.50 14.81
C GLY A 103 -1.02 5.07 13.36
N LYS A 104 -2.23 4.66 12.96
CA LYS A 104 -2.53 4.15 11.63
C LYS A 104 -3.29 5.17 10.81
N TYR A 105 -2.95 5.22 9.53
CA TYR A 105 -3.53 6.10 8.54
C TYR A 105 -3.89 5.32 7.28
N GLU A 106 -4.89 5.78 6.57
CA GLU A 106 -5.24 5.30 5.23
C GLU A 106 -4.59 6.19 4.18
N LEU A 107 -4.05 5.55 3.14
CA LEU A 107 -3.62 6.22 1.91
C LEU A 107 -4.66 5.92 0.83
N LEU A 108 -5.07 6.93 0.07
CA LEU A 108 -6.01 6.72 -1.03
C LEU A 108 -5.85 7.77 -2.13
N CYS A 109 -6.24 7.37 -3.34
CA CYS A 109 -6.48 8.30 -4.44
C CYS A 109 -7.94 8.74 -4.40
N THR A 110 -8.19 10.04 -4.42
CA THR A 110 -9.56 10.59 -4.39
C THR A 110 -10.07 11.00 -5.78
N VAL A 111 -9.32 10.70 -6.83
CA VAL A 111 -9.75 10.97 -8.21
C VAL A 111 -10.83 9.97 -8.62
N GLY A 112 -12.01 10.45 -8.98
CA GLY A 112 -13.12 9.61 -9.42
C GLY A 112 -13.38 8.44 -8.48
N ASP A 113 -13.49 7.25 -9.04
CA ASP A 113 -13.71 5.97 -8.34
C ASP A 113 -12.42 5.14 -8.14
N HIS A 114 -11.26 5.78 -8.26
CA HIS A 114 -9.97 5.08 -8.18
C HIS A 114 -9.78 4.33 -6.87
N ALA A 115 -10.22 4.90 -5.74
CA ALA A 115 -10.15 4.24 -4.44
C ALA A 115 -11.01 2.97 -4.38
N GLU A 116 -12.22 3.00 -4.94
CA GLU A 116 -13.10 1.83 -5.04
C GLU A 116 -12.53 0.74 -5.96
N LEU A 117 -11.71 1.13 -6.94
CA LEU A 117 -11.01 0.21 -7.83
C LEU A 117 -9.72 -0.37 -7.23
N GLY A 118 -9.38 -0.01 -5.98
CA GLY A 118 -8.27 -0.59 -5.24
C GLY A 118 -7.09 0.35 -5.00
N MET A 119 -7.16 1.63 -5.41
CA MET A 119 -6.07 2.58 -5.25
C MET A 119 -6.02 3.12 -3.83
N ARG A 120 -5.57 2.26 -2.91
CA ARG A 120 -5.48 2.45 -1.47
C ARG A 120 -4.19 1.88 -0.92
N GLY A 121 -3.82 2.34 0.24
CA GLY A 121 -2.69 1.82 1.00
C GLY A 121 -2.83 2.12 2.47
N GLU A 122 -1.82 1.73 3.23
CA GLU A 122 -1.73 1.95 4.68
C GLU A 122 -0.44 2.67 5.02
N LEU A 123 -0.52 3.55 6.01
CA LEU A 123 0.63 4.17 6.65
C LEU A 123 0.51 4.00 8.15
N GLU A 124 1.56 3.51 8.77
CA GLU A 124 1.63 3.35 10.23
C GLU A 124 2.85 4.07 10.78
N VAL A 125 2.63 4.93 11.78
CA VAL A 125 3.69 5.60 12.53
C VAL A 125 3.87 4.88 13.88
N LYS A 126 5.06 4.34 14.07
CA LYS A 126 5.44 3.60 15.28
C LYS A 126 6.29 4.43 16.23
#